data_147fe882a12266c9cc69ebdf0f0a74b4
#
_entry.id   147fe882a12266c9cc69ebdf0f0a74b4
#
_cell.length_a   1.000
_cell.length_b   1.000
_cell.length_c   1.000
_cell.angle_alpha   90.00
_cell.angle_beta   90.00
_cell.angle_gamma   90.00
#
_symmetry.space_group_name_H-M   'P 1'
#
loop_
_entity.id
_entity.type
_entity.pdbx_description
1 polymer ?
#
loop_
_entity_poly.entity_id
_entity_poly.type
_entity_poly.pdbx_seq_one_letter_code
_entity_poly.pdbx_strand_id
1 'polypeptide(L)'
;KLGKEMELFTIIDEVGAGLPLFYPKGALLRKTIEVFISEQQEKRGYKDIWIPHITKGTLYEISGHLDKYDAMYTPMMIDEHDYYVKPMNCPHFMMLYKTLQHSYKELPVRYTCTTTNYRNEKSGELSGLTRVRSLTQDDCHVFARPDQIENEIDLMLDMIKEVYAGFGLSDFYVRISLRDSNNNDKYIGTDNVWDTAENALRAIVKKTGWKYEEAEDEAAFYGPKLDFMFKDAIGRQWQLSTIQLDFNLPERFDLNYIDESNEKIRPVVIHRAVLGSTERFIGVMIEHFAGAFPLWLSPVQVKILPISEKFADYAEKVRAEISDAGIRVEMDDSNESLGKRIRVAKMEKIPFILVLGEKEVEAGTVTVEMRGKDKGETHQLQDFIKYTLSDIEKKAIW
;
A
#
# COMPACT_ATOMS: atom_id res chain seq x y z
N LYS A 1 2.40 17.47 -9.70
CA LYS A 1 2.94 18.81 -9.35
C LYS A 1 3.40 18.82 -7.89
N LEU A 2 2.47 18.71 -6.92
CA LEU A 2 2.76 18.83 -5.49
C LEU A 2 3.85 17.85 -4.99
N GLY A 3 3.82 16.58 -5.40
CA GLY A 3 4.83 15.61 -4.99
C GLY A 3 6.25 15.93 -5.47
N LYS A 4 6.38 16.58 -6.64
CA LYS A 4 7.67 17.08 -7.13
C LYS A 4 8.12 18.33 -6.35
N GLU A 5 7.21 19.26 -6.05
CA GLU A 5 7.49 20.46 -5.26
C GLU A 5 7.90 20.11 -3.83
N MET A 6 7.39 19.02 -3.26
CA MET A 6 7.74 18.50 -1.94
C MET A 6 8.97 17.57 -1.96
N GLU A 7 9.63 17.40 -3.09
CA GLU A 7 10.78 16.52 -3.26
C GLU A 7 10.48 15.06 -2.81
N LEU A 8 9.30 14.54 -3.17
CA LEU A 8 8.94 13.16 -2.86
C LEU A 8 9.40 12.20 -3.95
N PHE A 9 9.19 12.56 -5.21
CA PHE A 9 9.58 11.73 -6.37
C PHE A 9 9.81 12.55 -7.63
N THR A 10 10.47 11.91 -8.58
CA THR A 10 10.59 12.43 -9.96
C THR A 10 10.47 11.31 -10.99
N ILE A 11 10.19 11.66 -12.23
CA ILE A 11 10.24 10.79 -13.40
C ILE A 11 11.05 11.55 -14.44
N ILE A 12 12.10 10.94 -14.95
CA ILE A 12 13.03 11.52 -15.93
C ILE A 12 13.16 10.62 -17.14
N ASP A 13 13.45 11.19 -18.29
CA ASP A 13 13.46 10.47 -19.57
C ASP A 13 14.57 9.43 -19.63
N GLU A 14 15.71 9.68 -19.01
CA GLU A 14 16.86 8.78 -18.98
C GLU A 14 16.57 7.46 -18.23
N VAL A 15 15.64 7.47 -17.26
CA VAL A 15 15.18 6.27 -16.57
C VAL A 15 14.00 5.65 -17.32
N GLY A 16 13.13 6.50 -17.86
CA GLY A 16 11.99 6.09 -18.67
C GLY A 16 10.63 6.47 -18.09
N ALA A 17 9.68 6.67 -18.98
CA ALA A 17 8.32 7.02 -18.63
C ALA A 17 7.65 5.92 -17.77
N GLY A 18 6.95 6.30 -16.72
CA GLY A 18 6.28 5.36 -15.82
C GLY A 18 7.22 4.63 -14.85
N LEU A 19 8.47 5.09 -14.71
CA LEU A 19 9.47 4.55 -13.79
C LEU A 19 9.87 5.64 -12.77
N PRO A 20 9.13 5.79 -11.65
CA PRO A 20 9.38 6.84 -10.69
C PRO A 20 10.64 6.59 -9.85
N LEU A 21 11.41 7.65 -9.63
CA LEU A 21 12.50 7.72 -8.66
C LEU A 21 11.99 8.45 -7.42
N PHE A 22 12.22 7.89 -6.24
CA PHE A 22 11.83 8.50 -4.97
C PHE A 22 13.04 9.17 -4.31
N TYR A 23 12.88 10.45 -3.95
CA TYR A 23 13.81 11.16 -3.09
C TYR A 23 13.74 10.64 -1.64
N PRO A 24 14.70 10.97 -0.76
CA PRO A 24 14.71 10.46 0.62
C PRO A 24 13.39 10.65 1.37
N LYS A 25 12.74 11.81 1.26
CA LYS A 25 11.43 12.07 1.89
C LYS A 25 10.34 11.15 1.34
N GLY A 26 10.31 10.94 0.03
CA GLY A 26 9.35 10.04 -0.61
C GLY A 26 9.62 8.57 -0.33
N ALA A 27 10.88 8.16 -0.30
CA ALA A 27 11.28 6.81 0.08
C ALA A 27 10.91 6.48 1.53
N LEU A 28 11.07 7.46 2.43
CA LEU A 28 10.65 7.33 3.83
C LEU A 28 9.12 7.21 3.97
N LEU A 29 8.35 8.04 3.25
CA LEU A 29 6.90 7.95 3.21
C LEU A 29 6.45 6.57 2.71
N ARG A 30 7.04 6.09 1.62
CA ARG A 30 6.82 4.75 1.06
C ARG A 30 7.08 3.66 2.10
N LYS A 31 8.26 3.68 2.74
CA LYS A 31 8.63 2.72 3.78
C LYS A 31 7.67 2.75 4.96
N THR A 32 7.24 3.93 5.41
CA THR A 32 6.29 4.08 6.52
C THR A 32 4.95 3.43 6.22
N ILE A 33 4.44 3.59 4.99
CA ILE A 33 3.20 2.95 4.52
C ILE A 33 3.37 1.43 4.46
N GLU A 34 4.44 0.94 3.83
CA GLU A 34 4.71 -0.50 3.65
C GLU A 34 4.90 -1.22 5.00
N VAL A 35 5.61 -0.59 5.95
CA VAL A 35 5.76 -1.13 7.32
C VAL A 35 4.40 -1.23 8.02
N PHE A 36 3.57 -0.20 7.93
CA PHE A 36 2.24 -0.24 8.54
C PHE A 36 1.39 -1.40 7.98
N ILE A 37 1.43 -1.61 6.66
CA ILE A 37 0.73 -2.75 6.04
C ILE A 37 1.30 -4.08 6.51
N SER A 38 2.62 -4.22 6.56
CA SER A 38 3.29 -5.45 7.05
C SER A 38 2.88 -5.78 8.49
N GLU A 39 2.85 -4.79 9.38
CA GLU A 39 2.38 -4.95 10.77
C GLU A 39 0.91 -5.43 10.83
N GLN A 40 0.04 -4.88 9.97
CA GLN A 40 -1.35 -5.29 9.91
C GLN A 40 -1.52 -6.74 9.40
N GLN A 41 -0.67 -7.16 8.49
CA GLN A 41 -0.62 -8.52 7.98
C GLN A 41 -0.11 -9.49 9.05
N GLU A 42 1.01 -9.18 9.69
CA GLU A 42 1.62 -10.00 10.73
C GLU A 42 0.67 -10.28 11.90
N LYS A 43 -0.04 -9.25 12.40
CA LYS A 43 -1.07 -9.37 13.44
C LYS A 43 -2.17 -10.38 13.09
N ARG A 44 -2.44 -10.60 11.81
CA ARG A 44 -3.48 -11.51 11.28
C ARG A 44 -2.93 -12.85 10.82
N GLY A 45 -1.66 -13.13 11.14
CA GLY A 45 -1.03 -14.43 10.88
C GLY A 45 -0.59 -14.65 9.45
N TYR A 46 -0.45 -13.59 8.63
CA TYR A 46 0.18 -13.69 7.33
C TYR A 46 1.68 -13.91 7.47
N LYS A 47 2.28 -14.68 6.57
CA LYS A 47 3.70 -15.01 6.55
C LYS A 47 4.34 -14.43 5.31
N ASP A 48 5.43 -13.69 5.52
CA ASP A 48 6.21 -13.12 4.44
C ASP A 48 6.91 -14.24 3.65
N ILE A 49 6.87 -14.10 2.34
CA ILE A 49 7.65 -14.87 1.39
C ILE A 49 8.48 -13.94 0.52
N TRP A 50 9.44 -14.48 -0.20
CA TRP A 50 10.19 -13.75 -1.21
C TRP A 50 10.08 -14.47 -2.55
N ILE A 51 9.89 -13.70 -3.64
CA ILE A 51 9.79 -14.21 -5.00
C ILE A 51 10.69 -13.41 -5.95
N PRO A 52 11.31 -14.05 -6.97
CA PRO A 52 12.17 -13.37 -7.94
C PRO A 52 11.35 -12.46 -8.86
N HIS A 53 12.04 -11.48 -9.47
CA HIS A 53 11.42 -10.52 -10.40
C HIS A 53 11.41 -11.00 -11.84
N ILE A 54 12.25 -11.99 -12.17
CA ILE A 54 12.32 -12.62 -13.49
C ILE A 54 12.03 -14.11 -13.36
N THR A 55 11.39 -14.70 -14.37
CA THR A 55 11.04 -16.12 -14.36
C THR A 55 10.89 -16.67 -15.78
N LYS A 56 10.99 -18.00 -15.93
CA LYS A 56 10.74 -18.67 -17.22
C LYS A 56 9.31 -18.49 -17.70
N GLY A 57 9.12 -18.35 -18.99
CA GLY A 57 7.82 -18.22 -19.65
C GLY A 57 6.86 -19.36 -19.35
N THR A 58 7.37 -20.57 -19.13
CA THR A 58 6.57 -21.76 -18.76
C THR A 58 5.64 -21.50 -17.57
N LEU A 59 6.07 -20.68 -16.60
CA LEU A 59 5.22 -20.32 -15.46
C LEU A 59 3.96 -19.55 -15.90
N TYR A 60 4.10 -18.68 -16.90
CA TYR A 60 3.01 -17.87 -17.45
C TYR A 60 2.18 -18.60 -18.49
N GLU A 61 2.71 -19.66 -19.13
CA GLU A 61 1.94 -20.61 -19.93
C GLU A 61 0.98 -21.40 -19.02
N ILE A 62 1.49 -21.98 -17.92
CA ILE A 62 0.67 -22.72 -16.94
C ILE A 62 -0.47 -21.85 -16.43
N SER A 63 -0.17 -20.62 -16.01
CA SER A 63 -1.17 -19.71 -15.43
C SER A 63 -2.12 -19.09 -16.46
N GLY A 64 -1.81 -19.14 -17.76
CA GLY A 64 -2.57 -18.52 -18.84
C GLY A 64 -2.31 -17.02 -19.04
N HIS A 65 -1.33 -16.44 -18.36
CA HIS A 65 -1.01 -15.01 -18.53
C HIS A 65 -0.50 -14.69 -19.94
N LEU A 66 0.26 -15.58 -20.59
CA LEU A 66 0.75 -15.36 -21.94
C LEU A 66 -0.39 -15.22 -22.97
N ASP A 67 -1.51 -15.92 -22.76
CA ASP A 67 -2.67 -15.88 -23.66
C ASP A 67 -3.67 -14.77 -23.32
N LYS A 68 -3.78 -14.37 -22.05
CA LYS A 68 -4.90 -13.58 -21.54
C LYS A 68 -4.51 -12.21 -20.99
N TYR A 69 -3.19 -11.91 -20.91
CA TYR A 69 -2.71 -10.67 -20.30
C TYR A 69 -1.83 -9.85 -21.23
N ASP A 70 -2.34 -8.71 -21.70
CA ASP A 70 -1.70 -7.91 -22.76
C ASP A 70 -0.53 -7.04 -22.30
N ALA A 71 -0.36 -6.79 -21.01
CA ALA A 71 0.64 -5.85 -20.50
C ALA A 71 1.96 -6.52 -20.07
N MET A 72 2.30 -7.65 -20.66
CA MET A 72 3.61 -8.27 -20.46
C MET A 72 4.70 -7.56 -21.27
N TYR A 73 5.89 -7.42 -20.69
CA TYR A 73 7.08 -7.07 -21.44
C TYR A 73 7.48 -8.21 -22.40
N THR A 74 8.21 -7.86 -23.44
CA THR A 74 8.83 -8.86 -24.33
C THR A 74 9.84 -9.72 -23.55
N PRO A 75 9.95 -11.03 -23.87
CA PRO A 75 10.87 -11.91 -23.17
C PRO A 75 12.34 -11.55 -23.41
N MET A 76 13.16 -11.95 -22.44
CA MET A 76 14.62 -12.02 -22.55
C MET A 76 15.00 -13.47 -22.86
N MET A 77 15.78 -13.69 -23.92
CA MET A 77 16.31 -15.02 -24.25
C MET A 77 17.52 -15.34 -23.35
N ILE A 78 17.43 -16.38 -22.53
CA ILE A 78 18.50 -16.87 -21.67
C ILE A 78 18.57 -18.39 -21.80
N ASP A 79 19.72 -18.91 -22.23
CA ASP A 79 19.95 -20.34 -22.42
C ASP A 79 18.84 -21.06 -23.20
N GLU A 80 18.46 -20.48 -24.35
CA GLU A 80 17.42 -20.98 -25.26
C GLU A 80 16.01 -21.01 -24.64
N HIS A 81 15.78 -20.29 -23.52
CA HIS A 81 14.49 -20.14 -22.88
C HIS A 81 14.05 -18.68 -22.79
N ASP A 82 12.76 -18.45 -22.92
CA ASP A 82 12.16 -17.15 -22.70
C ASP A 82 12.00 -16.87 -21.20
N TYR A 83 12.55 -15.74 -20.73
CA TYR A 83 12.38 -15.20 -19.40
C TYR A 83 11.65 -13.87 -19.45
N TYR A 84 10.76 -13.63 -18.49
CA TYR A 84 9.96 -12.42 -18.40
C TYR A 84 10.21 -11.71 -17.07
N VAL A 85 10.12 -10.38 -17.06
CA VAL A 85 9.87 -9.64 -15.84
C VAL A 85 8.40 -9.87 -15.43
N LYS A 86 8.16 -10.13 -14.16
CA LYS A 86 6.82 -10.51 -13.70
C LYS A 86 5.80 -9.38 -13.80
N PRO A 87 4.64 -9.58 -14.46
CA PRO A 87 3.53 -8.62 -14.46
C PRO A 87 2.61 -8.77 -13.25
N MET A 88 2.61 -9.95 -12.64
CA MET A 88 1.82 -10.37 -11.48
C MET A 88 2.60 -11.39 -10.64
N ASN A 89 2.20 -11.56 -9.40
CA ASN A 89 2.87 -12.43 -8.43
C ASN A 89 2.21 -13.81 -8.30
N CYS A 90 0.92 -13.92 -8.63
CA CYS A 90 0.08 -15.11 -8.40
C CYS A 90 0.77 -16.44 -8.78
N PRO A 91 1.38 -16.58 -9.98
CA PRO A 91 1.99 -17.85 -10.38
C PRO A 91 3.10 -18.32 -9.45
N HIS A 92 3.89 -17.40 -8.89
CA HIS A 92 4.95 -17.73 -7.94
C HIS A 92 4.40 -18.24 -6.61
N PHE A 93 3.32 -17.60 -6.08
CA PHE A 93 2.65 -18.05 -4.86
C PHE A 93 2.07 -19.47 -5.03
N MET A 94 1.45 -19.74 -6.19
CA MET A 94 0.92 -21.08 -6.51
C MET A 94 2.05 -22.12 -6.51
N MET A 95 3.16 -21.82 -7.18
CA MET A 95 4.31 -22.74 -7.22
C MET A 95 4.93 -22.94 -5.85
N LEU A 96 5.08 -21.89 -5.04
CA LEU A 96 5.62 -22.02 -3.69
C LEU A 96 4.73 -22.92 -2.82
N TYR A 97 3.42 -22.73 -2.84
CA TYR A 97 2.47 -23.60 -2.15
C TYR A 97 2.62 -25.06 -2.64
N LYS A 98 2.71 -25.27 -3.95
CA LYS A 98 2.82 -26.60 -4.56
C LYS A 98 4.07 -27.38 -4.16
N THR A 99 5.16 -26.71 -3.77
CA THR A 99 6.42 -27.37 -3.37
C THR A 99 6.33 -28.10 -2.03
N LEU A 100 5.29 -27.84 -1.25
CA LEU A 100 5.05 -28.46 0.05
C LEU A 100 3.75 -29.28 0.01
N GLN A 101 3.71 -30.35 0.81
CA GLN A 101 2.48 -31.09 1.03
C GLN A 101 1.75 -30.49 2.22
N HIS A 102 0.48 -30.12 2.04
CA HIS A 102 -0.36 -29.48 3.05
C HIS A 102 -1.44 -30.43 3.55
N SER A 103 -1.69 -30.40 4.85
CA SER A 103 -2.83 -31.05 5.49
C SER A 103 -3.98 -30.04 5.67
N TYR A 104 -5.22 -30.50 5.68
CA TYR A 104 -6.40 -29.67 6.00
C TYR A 104 -6.27 -28.91 7.33
N LYS A 105 -5.49 -29.42 8.29
CA LYS A 105 -5.23 -28.78 9.58
C LYS A 105 -4.34 -27.54 9.48
N GLU A 106 -3.54 -27.42 8.41
CA GLU A 106 -2.64 -26.31 8.17
C GLU A 106 -3.32 -25.14 7.43
N LEU A 107 -4.48 -25.43 6.79
CA LEU A 107 -5.25 -24.41 6.09
C LEU A 107 -6.09 -23.56 7.08
N PRO A 108 -6.21 -22.25 6.86
CA PRO A 108 -5.70 -21.52 5.71
C PRO A 108 -4.21 -21.23 5.77
N VAL A 109 -3.50 -21.37 4.64
CA VAL A 109 -2.11 -20.91 4.49
C VAL A 109 -2.14 -19.49 3.92
N ARG A 110 -1.56 -18.55 4.65
CA ARG A 110 -1.58 -17.10 4.31
C ARG A 110 -0.16 -16.64 3.99
N TYR A 111 0.13 -16.43 2.71
CA TYR A 111 1.38 -15.87 2.23
C TYR A 111 1.22 -14.42 1.82
N THR A 112 2.22 -13.58 2.10
CA THR A 112 2.26 -12.18 1.67
C THR A 112 3.66 -11.82 1.15
N CYS A 113 3.71 -10.88 0.23
CA CYS A 113 4.96 -10.35 -0.31
C CYS A 113 4.75 -8.92 -0.83
N THR A 114 5.36 -7.94 -0.18
CA THR A 114 5.43 -6.59 -0.75
C THR A 114 6.52 -6.57 -1.80
N THR A 115 6.14 -6.52 -3.07
CA THR A 115 7.07 -6.70 -4.19
C THR A 115 6.63 -5.97 -5.44
N THR A 116 7.60 -5.70 -6.32
CA THR A 116 7.39 -4.93 -7.55
C THR A 116 7.01 -5.81 -8.72
N ASN A 117 5.96 -5.42 -9.44
CA ASN A 117 5.55 -5.95 -10.74
C ASN A 117 5.86 -4.97 -11.86
N TYR A 118 6.00 -5.48 -13.07
CA TYR A 118 6.39 -4.72 -14.26
C TYR A 118 5.36 -4.91 -15.35
N ARG A 119 4.74 -3.81 -15.80
CA ARG A 119 3.70 -3.84 -16.82
C ARG A 119 4.05 -2.92 -17.97
N ASN A 120 3.99 -3.45 -19.19
CA ASN A 120 4.25 -2.70 -20.41
C ASN A 120 3.06 -1.80 -20.76
N GLU A 121 2.74 -0.88 -19.86
CA GLU A 121 1.67 0.11 -20.07
C GLU A 121 2.00 1.01 -21.26
N LYS A 122 0.99 1.33 -22.08
CA LYS A 122 1.15 2.25 -23.20
C LYS A 122 1.46 3.66 -22.70
N SER A 123 2.33 4.38 -23.43
CA SER A 123 2.78 5.72 -23.03
C SER A 123 1.62 6.71 -22.80
N GLY A 124 0.54 6.64 -23.58
CA GLY A 124 -0.64 7.49 -23.42
C GLY A 124 -1.51 7.19 -22.19
N GLU A 125 -1.26 6.07 -21.51
CA GLU A 125 -2.01 5.65 -20.32
C GLU A 125 -1.28 6.01 -19.01
N LEU A 126 0.00 6.36 -19.10
CA LEU A 126 0.82 6.68 -17.93
C LEU A 126 0.37 7.99 -17.27
N SER A 127 0.31 8.02 -15.96
CA SER A 127 -0.16 9.19 -15.22
C SER A 127 0.52 9.31 -13.85
N GLY A 128 1.59 10.12 -13.77
CA GLY A 128 2.31 10.37 -12.52
C GLY A 128 2.64 9.10 -11.75
N LEU A 129 2.22 9.02 -10.48
CA LEU A 129 2.31 7.80 -9.67
C LEU A 129 1.08 6.88 -9.78
N THR A 130 -0.01 7.34 -10.38
CA THR A 130 -1.27 6.60 -10.37
C THR A 130 -1.34 5.49 -11.42
N ARG A 131 -0.57 5.62 -12.50
CA ARG A 131 -0.38 4.56 -13.50
C ARG A 131 1.07 4.53 -13.97
N VAL A 132 1.79 3.52 -13.54
CA VAL A 132 3.23 3.35 -13.71
C VAL A 132 3.56 2.00 -14.35
N ARG A 133 4.76 1.85 -14.90
CA ARG A 133 5.28 0.59 -15.47
C ARG A 133 5.95 -0.31 -14.43
N SER A 134 6.40 0.26 -13.32
CA SER A 134 6.97 -0.44 -12.18
C SER A 134 6.11 -0.11 -10.96
N LEU A 135 5.33 -1.08 -10.49
CA LEU A 135 4.38 -0.90 -9.41
C LEU A 135 4.63 -1.92 -8.29
N THR A 136 4.57 -1.47 -7.06
CA THR A 136 4.77 -2.32 -5.88
C THR A 136 3.42 -2.63 -5.25
N GLN A 137 3.15 -3.91 -5.00
CA GLN A 137 1.93 -4.39 -4.37
C GLN A 137 2.24 -5.03 -3.01
N ASP A 138 1.36 -4.79 -2.05
CA ASP A 138 1.25 -5.52 -0.79
C ASP A 138 0.45 -6.82 -1.02
N ASP A 139 0.97 -7.65 -1.89
CA ASP A 139 0.26 -8.80 -2.45
C ASP A 139 0.17 -9.95 -1.44
N CYS A 140 -0.99 -10.57 -1.39
CA CYS A 140 -1.28 -11.69 -0.50
C CYS A 140 -2.11 -12.75 -1.22
N HIS A 141 -1.79 -14.01 -0.94
CA HIS A 141 -2.54 -15.17 -1.40
C HIS A 141 -2.84 -16.08 -0.22
N VAL A 142 -4.12 -16.34 -0.01
CA VAL A 142 -4.61 -17.26 1.02
C VAL A 142 -5.10 -18.52 0.34
N PHE A 143 -4.48 -19.66 0.69
CA PHE A 143 -4.90 -20.98 0.26
C PHE A 143 -5.82 -21.55 1.33
N ALA A 144 -7.08 -21.74 1.00
CA ALA A 144 -8.12 -22.07 1.96
C ALA A 144 -8.97 -23.25 1.52
N ARG A 145 -9.64 -23.89 2.48
CA ARG A 145 -10.75 -24.79 2.19
C ARG A 145 -11.99 -23.98 1.83
N PRO A 146 -12.93 -24.53 1.02
CA PRO A 146 -14.16 -23.82 0.67
C PRO A 146 -14.97 -23.31 1.88
N ASP A 147 -14.99 -24.04 2.98
CA ASP A 147 -15.68 -23.66 4.23
C ASP A 147 -15.00 -22.49 4.98
N GLN A 148 -13.78 -22.12 4.61
CA GLN A 148 -13.02 -21.02 5.23
C GLN A 148 -13.15 -19.70 4.45
N ILE A 149 -13.73 -19.68 3.26
CA ILE A 149 -13.78 -18.50 2.38
C ILE A 149 -14.37 -17.29 3.09
N GLU A 150 -15.53 -17.44 3.72
CA GLU A 150 -16.22 -16.35 4.38
C GLU A 150 -15.36 -15.74 5.51
N ASN A 151 -14.83 -16.58 6.39
CA ASN A 151 -14.00 -16.13 7.51
C ASN A 151 -12.72 -15.42 7.04
N GLU A 152 -12.09 -15.91 5.97
CA GLU A 152 -10.88 -15.29 5.44
C GLU A 152 -11.17 -13.94 4.77
N ILE A 153 -12.27 -13.83 4.03
CA ILE A 153 -12.68 -12.56 3.44
C ILE A 153 -13.09 -11.57 4.55
N ASP A 154 -13.82 -11.99 5.57
CA ASP A 154 -14.18 -11.13 6.70
C ASP A 154 -12.92 -10.57 7.41
N LEU A 155 -11.89 -11.40 7.62
CA LEU A 155 -10.59 -10.97 8.16
C LEU A 155 -9.90 -9.93 7.26
N MET A 156 -9.99 -10.09 5.94
CA MET A 156 -9.45 -9.11 4.99
C MET A 156 -10.25 -7.81 4.99
N LEU A 157 -11.58 -7.86 5.09
CA LEU A 157 -12.45 -6.70 5.19
C LEU A 157 -12.16 -5.88 6.46
N ASP A 158 -11.98 -6.54 7.60
CA ASP A 158 -11.61 -5.90 8.85
C ASP A 158 -10.23 -5.22 8.74
N MET A 159 -9.26 -5.87 8.09
CA MET A 159 -7.95 -5.29 7.84
C MET A 159 -8.04 -4.03 6.97
N ILE A 160 -8.78 -4.08 5.86
CA ILE A 160 -8.98 -2.94 4.95
C ILE A 160 -9.61 -1.77 5.71
N LYS A 161 -10.63 -2.03 6.53
CA LYS A 161 -11.29 -1.02 7.37
C LYS A 161 -10.32 -0.36 8.35
N GLU A 162 -9.49 -1.15 9.04
CA GLU A 162 -8.48 -0.63 9.99
C GLU A 162 -7.42 0.20 9.26
N VAL A 163 -6.92 -0.27 8.12
CA VAL A 163 -5.96 0.47 7.30
C VAL A 163 -6.56 1.78 6.80
N TYR A 164 -7.75 1.76 6.25
CA TYR A 164 -8.41 2.99 5.75
C TYR A 164 -8.64 4.00 6.88
N ALA A 165 -9.01 3.54 8.08
CA ALA A 165 -9.14 4.43 9.24
C ALA A 165 -7.80 5.11 9.58
N GLY A 166 -6.68 4.39 9.54
CA GLY A 166 -5.33 4.93 9.76
C GLY A 166 -4.91 6.01 8.75
N PHE A 167 -5.48 5.98 7.56
CA PHE A 167 -5.25 6.99 6.50
C PHE A 167 -6.38 8.04 6.40
N GLY A 168 -7.40 7.99 7.25
CA GLY A 168 -8.54 8.90 7.19
C GLY A 168 -9.42 8.71 5.94
N LEU A 169 -9.40 7.53 5.33
CA LEU A 169 -10.19 7.19 4.14
C LEU A 169 -11.56 6.66 4.56
N SER A 170 -12.57 7.52 4.63
CA SER A 170 -13.93 7.15 5.05
C SER A 170 -14.95 7.08 3.92
N ASP A 171 -14.71 7.78 2.80
CA ASP A 171 -15.64 7.82 1.66
C ASP A 171 -15.24 6.81 0.58
N PHE A 172 -15.66 5.56 0.78
CA PHE A 172 -15.47 4.49 -0.19
C PHE A 172 -16.74 3.67 -0.37
N TYR A 173 -16.81 2.96 -1.48
CA TYR A 173 -17.83 1.93 -1.74
C TYR A 173 -17.16 0.69 -2.36
N VAL A 174 -17.87 -0.44 -2.35
CA VAL A 174 -17.38 -1.70 -2.91
C VAL A 174 -17.98 -1.91 -4.30
N ARG A 175 -17.14 -2.18 -5.28
CA ARG A 175 -17.56 -2.64 -6.61
C ARG A 175 -17.37 -4.15 -6.69
N ILE A 176 -18.44 -4.89 -6.90
CA ILE A 176 -18.39 -6.32 -7.22
C ILE A 176 -18.13 -6.43 -8.72
N SER A 177 -16.90 -6.77 -9.07
CA SER A 177 -16.41 -6.85 -10.44
C SER A 177 -16.65 -8.28 -10.98
N LEU A 178 -17.58 -8.38 -11.90
CA LEU A 178 -18.10 -9.62 -12.46
C LEU A 178 -17.52 -9.88 -13.85
N ARG A 179 -17.61 -11.13 -14.32
CA ARG A 179 -17.33 -11.46 -15.71
C ARG A 179 -18.37 -10.85 -16.66
N ASP A 180 -18.00 -10.73 -17.93
CA ASP A 180 -18.96 -10.59 -19.03
C ASP A 180 -19.34 -11.99 -19.52
N SER A 181 -20.56 -12.42 -19.23
CA SER A 181 -21.09 -13.74 -19.63
C SER A 181 -21.22 -13.92 -21.15
N ASN A 182 -21.12 -12.83 -21.92
CA ASN A 182 -21.16 -12.87 -23.38
C ASN A 182 -19.77 -12.97 -24.02
N ASN A 183 -18.69 -12.88 -23.23
CA ASN A 183 -17.30 -12.90 -23.69
C ASN A 183 -16.47 -14.00 -22.99
N ASN A 184 -16.85 -15.25 -23.22
CA ASN A 184 -16.20 -16.41 -22.58
C ASN A 184 -14.70 -16.54 -22.91
N ASP A 185 -14.26 -16.03 -24.05
CA ASP A 185 -12.84 -16.10 -24.45
C ASP A 185 -11.90 -15.28 -23.57
N LYS A 186 -12.44 -14.29 -22.83
CA LYS A 186 -11.66 -13.47 -21.90
C LYS A 186 -11.34 -14.20 -20.59
N TYR A 187 -12.13 -15.19 -20.23
CA TYR A 187 -12.09 -15.82 -18.91
C TYR A 187 -11.72 -17.29 -18.98
N ILE A 188 -11.10 -17.82 -17.92
CA ILE A 188 -10.83 -19.24 -17.76
C ILE A 188 -11.83 -19.89 -16.81
N GLY A 189 -12.03 -21.20 -16.93
CA GLY A 189 -12.95 -21.97 -16.09
C GLY A 189 -14.34 -22.13 -16.70
N THR A 190 -15.25 -22.67 -15.91
CA THR A 190 -16.62 -22.98 -16.33
C THR A 190 -17.63 -22.01 -15.70
N ASP A 191 -18.81 -21.87 -16.32
CA ASP A 191 -19.88 -21.01 -15.81
C ASP A 191 -20.27 -21.33 -14.38
N ASN A 192 -20.36 -22.61 -14.01
CA ASN A 192 -20.71 -23.01 -12.65
C ASN A 192 -19.71 -22.56 -11.61
N VAL A 193 -18.41 -22.58 -11.94
CA VAL A 193 -17.34 -22.08 -11.06
C VAL A 193 -17.47 -20.57 -10.87
N TRP A 194 -17.72 -19.84 -11.95
CA TRP A 194 -17.93 -18.40 -11.92
C TRP A 194 -19.17 -18.02 -11.12
N ASP A 195 -20.30 -18.65 -11.37
CA ASP A 195 -21.56 -18.40 -10.64
C ASP A 195 -21.39 -18.64 -9.13
N THR A 196 -20.67 -19.70 -8.77
CA THR A 196 -20.36 -20.01 -7.37
C THR A 196 -19.54 -18.90 -6.73
N ALA A 197 -18.47 -18.46 -7.38
CA ALA A 197 -17.58 -17.41 -6.87
C ALA A 197 -18.28 -16.06 -6.77
N GLU A 198 -19.00 -15.66 -7.83
CA GLU A 198 -19.71 -14.38 -7.86
C GLU A 198 -20.82 -14.31 -6.79
N ASN A 199 -21.59 -15.39 -6.61
CA ASN A 199 -22.64 -15.46 -5.60
C ASN A 199 -22.06 -15.45 -4.17
N ALA A 200 -20.91 -16.08 -3.94
CA ALA A 200 -20.20 -16.00 -2.66
C ALA A 200 -19.82 -14.56 -2.32
N LEU A 201 -19.21 -13.83 -3.26
CA LEU A 201 -18.84 -12.42 -3.05
C LEU A 201 -20.06 -11.53 -2.82
N ARG A 202 -21.16 -11.71 -3.56
CA ARG A 202 -22.41 -10.98 -3.34
C ARG A 202 -22.97 -11.20 -1.94
N ALA A 203 -22.98 -12.46 -1.47
CA ALA A 203 -23.47 -12.80 -0.15
C ALA A 203 -22.65 -12.13 0.97
N ILE A 204 -21.31 -12.14 0.84
CA ILE A 204 -20.40 -11.54 1.79
C ILE A 204 -20.58 -10.01 1.84
N VAL A 205 -20.61 -9.34 0.69
CA VAL A 205 -20.76 -7.87 0.65
C VAL A 205 -22.09 -7.44 1.25
N LYS A 206 -23.20 -8.15 0.99
CA LYS A 206 -24.51 -7.84 1.59
C LYS A 206 -24.50 -7.85 3.11
N LYS A 207 -23.70 -8.73 3.75
CA LYS A 207 -23.59 -8.80 5.22
C LYS A 207 -22.87 -7.57 5.82
N THR A 208 -21.97 -6.91 5.08
CA THR A 208 -21.22 -5.77 5.59
C THR A 208 -22.08 -4.53 5.84
N GLY A 209 -23.20 -4.40 5.12
CA GLY A 209 -24.00 -3.18 5.11
C GLY A 209 -23.35 -2.00 4.37
N TRP A 210 -22.22 -2.20 3.72
CA TRP A 210 -21.53 -1.17 2.95
C TRP A 210 -22.27 -0.88 1.65
N LYS A 211 -22.11 0.35 1.17
CA LYS A 211 -22.57 0.72 -0.16
C LYS A 211 -21.80 -0.07 -1.21
N TYR A 212 -22.49 -0.67 -2.16
CA TYR A 212 -21.86 -1.42 -3.25
C TYR A 212 -22.61 -1.25 -4.58
N GLU A 213 -21.92 -1.55 -5.66
CA GLU A 213 -22.44 -1.68 -7.02
C GLU A 213 -21.88 -2.93 -7.69
N GLU A 214 -22.53 -3.41 -8.73
CA GLU A 214 -22.03 -4.50 -9.57
C GLU A 214 -21.59 -3.93 -10.92
N ALA A 215 -20.46 -4.42 -11.44
CA ALA A 215 -19.93 -4.05 -12.74
C ALA A 215 -19.49 -5.29 -13.53
N GLU A 216 -20.08 -5.46 -14.70
CA GLU A 216 -19.70 -6.51 -15.65
C GLU A 216 -18.43 -6.15 -16.40
N ASP A 217 -17.72 -7.17 -16.91
CA ASP A 217 -16.45 -7.05 -17.68
C ASP A 217 -15.25 -6.47 -16.89
N GLU A 218 -15.37 -6.40 -15.57
CA GLU A 218 -14.34 -5.85 -14.67
C GLU A 218 -13.59 -6.93 -13.84
N ALA A 219 -14.02 -8.20 -13.93
CA ALA A 219 -13.35 -9.30 -13.24
C ALA A 219 -11.93 -9.56 -13.78
N ALA A 220 -11.08 -10.19 -12.95
CA ALA A 220 -9.85 -10.78 -13.46
C ALA A 220 -10.19 -11.99 -14.36
N PHE A 221 -9.27 -12.34 -15.27
CA PHE A 221 -9.54 -13.47 -16.19
C PHE A 221 -9.71 -14.81 -15.48
N TYR A 222 -9.30 -14.92 -14.22
CA TYR A 222 -9.35 -16.13 -13.40
C TYR A 222 -10.41 -16.10 -12.28
N GLY A 223 -11.03 -14.95 -11.99
CA GLY A 223 -12.03 -14.86 -10.92
C GLY A 223 -12.64 -13.48 -10.71
N PRO A 224 -13.83 -13.42 -10.06
CA PRO A 224 -14.47 -12.17 -9.69
C PRO A 224 -13.74 -11.47 -8.54
N LYS A 225 -14.01 -10.15 -8.39
CA LYS A 225 -13.31 -9.30 -7.41
C LYS A 225 -14.27 -8.43 -6.61
N LEU A 226 -13.83 -8.08 -5.41
CA LEU A 226 -14.30 -6.91 -4.67
C LEU A 226 -13.27 -5.81 -4.83
N ASP A 227 -13.61 -4.74 -5.52
CA ASP A 227 -12.77 -3.56 -5.69
C ASP A 227 -13.26 -2.43 -4.77
N PHE A 228 -12.36 -1.86 -3.99
CA PHE A 228 -12.67 -0.78 -3.06
C PHE A 228 -12.41 0.55 -3.77
N MET A 229 -13.49 1.25 -4.05
CA MET A 229 -13.50 2.50 -4.82
C MET A 229 -13.52 3.67 -3.86
N PHE A 230 -12.40 4.39 -3.78
CA PHE A 230 -12.26 5.60 -2.98
C PHE A 230 -12.56 6.84 -3.83
N LYS A 231 -13.27 7.80 -3.24
CA LYS A 231 -13.57 9.08 -3.87
C LYS A 231 -12.70 10.18 -3.25
N ASP A 232 -11.84 10.79 -4.07
CA ASP A 232 -10.99 11.89 -3.61
C ASP A 232 -11.75 13.20 -3.41
N ALA A 233 -11.07 14.19 -2.82
CA ALA A 233 -11.66 15.49 -2.48
C ALA A 233 -12.23 16.27 -3.68
N ILE A 234 -11.83 15.95 -4.91
CA ILE A 234 -12.34 16.55 -6.14
C ILE A 234 -13.30 15.64 -6.90
N GLY A 235 -13.71 14.53 -6.29
CA GLY A 235 -14.75 13.64 -6.81
C GLY A 235 -14.26 12.55 -7.78
N ARG A 236 -12.95 12.39 -8.00
CA ARG A 236 -12.40 11.30 -8.82
C ARG A 236 -12.43 10.00 -8.05
N GLN A 237 -12.72 8.92 -8.76
CA GLN A 237 -12.75 7.57 -8.20
C GLN A 237 -11.41 6.85 -8.42
N TRP A 238 -10.91 6.21 -7.37
CA TRP A 238 -9.69 5.44 -7.38
C TRP A 238 -9.95 4.04 -6.85
N GLN A 239 -9.58 3.03 -7.62
CA GLN A 239 -9.52 1.67 -7.12
C GLN A 239 -8.24 1.53 -6.28
N LEU A 240 -8.41 1.25 -5.00
CA LEU A 240 -7.31 1.00 -4.05
C LEU A 240 -7.23 -0.49 -3.72
N SER A 241 -7.98 -0.97 -2.73
CA SER A 241 -7.93 -2.37 -2.33
C SER A 241 -8.69 -3.27 -3.30
N THR A 242 -8.27 -4.53 -3.34
CA THR A 242 -8.96 -5.57 -4.09
C THR A 242 -8.90 -6.91 -3.33
N ILE A 243 -9.99 -7.68 -3.39
CA ILE A 243 -10.06 -9.08 -2.95
C ILE A 243 -10.61 -9.88 -4.12
N GLN A 244 -9.91 -10.95 -4.52
CA GLN A 244 -10.29 -11.77 -5.67
C GLN A 244 -10.48 -13.22 -5.22
N LEU A 245 -11.56 -13.83 -5.62
CA LEU A 245 -11.86 -15.23 -5.30
C LEU A 245 -11.57 -16.10 -6.52
N ASP A 246 -10.64 -17.03 -6.37
CA ASP A 246 -10.06 -17.80 -7.47
C ASP A 246 -10.15 -19.29 -7.23
N PHE A 247 -10.94 -19.97 -8.07
CA PHE A 247 -11.05 -21.42 -8.16
C PHE A 247 -10.29 -21.98 -9.37
N ASN A 248 -9.81 -21.13 -10.27
CA ASN A 248 -9.27 -21.52 -11.57
C ASN A 248 -7.76 -21.75 -11.58
N LEU A 249 -6.96 -20.84 -11.02
CA LEU A 249 -5.52 -21.02 -10.93
C LEU A 249 -5.12 -22.23 -10.08
N PRO A 250 -5.79 -22.53 -8.95
CA PRO A 250 -5.53 -23.76 -8.21
C PRO A 250 -5.66 -25.02 -9.07
N GLU A 251 -6.63 -25.08 -9.99
CA GLU A 251 -6.79 -26.19 -10.94
C GLU A 251 -5.66 -26.21 -11.97
N ARG A 252 -5.34 -25.08 -12.59
CA ARG A 252 -4.28 -24.99 -13.60
C ARG A 252 -2.90 -25.38 -13.05
N PHE A 253 -2.60 -25.03 -11.81
CA PHE A 253 -1.37 -25.42 -11.12
C PHE A 253 -1.43 -26.80 -10.45
N ASP A 254 -2.59 -27.48 -10.52
CA ASP A 254 -2.82 -28.75 -9.83
C ASP A 254 -2.43 -28.69 -8.34
N LEU A 255 -2.95 -27.68 -7.63
CA LEU A 255 -2.74 -27.52 -6.19
C LEU A 255 -3.65 -28.49 -5.43
N ASN A 256 -3.17 -28.99 -4.30
CA ASN A 256 -3.98 -29.83 -3.43
C ASN A 256 -3.53 -29.71 -1.95
N TYR A 257 -4.42 -30.14 -1.06
CA TYR A 257 -4.14 -30.48 0.33
C TYR A 257 -4.74 -31.85 0.64
N ILE A 258 -4.29 -32.48 1.71
CA ILE A 258 -4.80 -33.78 2.15
C ILE A 258 -5.90 -33.53 3.19
N ASP A 259 -7.08 -34.08 2.97
CA ASP A 259 -8.23 -33.98 3.86
C ASP A 259 -8.21 -35.02 5.01
N GLU A 260 -9.26 -35.05 5.81
CA GLU A 260 -9.43 -35.99 6.93
C GLU A 260 -9.49 -37.46 6.49
N SER A 261 -9.94 -37.71 5.26
CA SER A 261 -10.05 -39.03 4.66
C SER A 261 -8.80 -39.46 3.92
N ASN A 262 -7.71 -38.67 4.01
CA ASN A 262 -6.46 -38.86 3.28
C ASN A 262 -6.60 -38.72 1.76
N GLU A 263 -7.63 -37.97 1.30
CA GLU A 263 -7.84 -37.67 -0.10
C GLU A 263 -7.27 -36.31 -0.49
N LYS A 264 -6.85 -36.19 -1.76
CA LYS A 264 -6.38 -34.94 -2.34
C LYS A 264 -7.54 -34.04 -2.70
N ILE A 265 -7.65 -32.90 -2.05
CA ILE A 265 -8.69 -31.90 -2.29
C ILE A 265 -8.05 -30.62 -2.79
N ARG A 266 -8.71 -29.94 -3.74
CA ARG A 266 -8.26 -28.69 -4.32
C ARG A 266 -8.57 -27.51 -3.38
N PRO A 267 -7.59 -26.67 -3.02
CA PRO A 267 -7.86 -25.44 -2.27
C PRO A 267 -8.51 -24.37 -3.16
N VAL A 268 -9.14 -23.40 -2.52
CA VAL A 268 -9.51 -22.13 -3.13
C VAL A 268 -8.41 -21.12 -2.84
N VAL A 269 -8.18 -20.16 -3.72
CA VAL A 269 -7.23 -19.10 -3.47
C VAL A 269 -7.95 -17.75 -3.39
N ILE A 270 -7.61 -16.97 -2.37
CA ILE A 270 -8.10 -15.61 -2.21
C ILE A 270 -6.89 -14.68 -2.36
N HIS A 271 -6.92 -13.85 -3.39
CA HIS A 271 -5.91 -12.82 -3.64
C HIS A 271 -6.33 -11.52 -2.96
N ARG A 272 -5.41 -10.79 -2.39
CA ARG A 272 -5.69 -9.49 -1.77
C ARG A 272 -4.52 -8.54 -1.93
N ALA A 273 -4.82 -7.29 -2.28
CA ALA A 273 -3.95 -6.15 -2.12
C ALA A 273 -4.74 -5.03 -1.41
N VAL A 274 -4.17 -4.39 -0.39
CA VAL A 274 -4.86 -3.30 0.34
C VAL A 274 -4.58 -1.95 -0.29
N LEU A 275 -3.33 -1.69 -0.66
CA LEU A 275 -2.93 -0.41 -1.27
C LEU A 275 -3.26 -0.34 -2.78
N GLY A 276 -3.52 -1.47 -3.41
CA GLY A 276 -3.56 -1.62 -4.87
C GLY A 276 -2.15 -1.58 -5.46
N SER A 277 -1.51 -0.42 -5.52
CA SER A 277 -0.07 -0.27 -5.60
C SER A 277 0.42 0.84 -4.68
N THR A 278 1.60 0.68 -4.10
CA THR A 278 2.20 1.70 -3.21
C THR A 278 2.34 3.03 -3.92
N GLU A 279 2.74 3.04 -5.20
CA GLU A 279 2.91 4.25 -6.00
C GLU A 279 1.57 4.98 -6.20
N ARG A 280 0.52 4.27 -6.64
CA ARG A 280 -0.82 4.84 -6.79
C ARG A 280 -1.35 5.36 -5.47
N PHE A 281 -1.20 4.58 -4.41
CA PHE A 281 -1.66 4.95 -3.07
C PHE A 281 -0.98 6.23 -2.59
N ILE A 282 0.35 6.35 -2.72
CA ILE A 282 1.08 7.59 -2.41
C ILE A 282 0.56 8.76 -3.25
N GLY A 283 0.35 8.56 -4.55
CA GLY A 283 -0.21 9.59 -5.44
C GLY A 283 -1.56 10.10 -4.97
N VAL A 284 -2.46 9.19 -4.57
CA VAL A 284 -3.79 9.52 -4.02
C VAL A 284 -3.65 10.24 -2.68
N MET A 285 -2.76 9.78 -1.79
CA MET A 285 -2.54 10.41 -0.47
C MET A 285 -1.96 11.82 -0.59
N ILE A 286 -1.03 12.07 -1.51
CA ILE A 286 -0.51 13.42 -1.77
C ILE A 286 -1.65 14.39 -2.12
N GLU A 287 -2.60 13.95 -2.94
CA GLU A 287 -3.75 14.77 -3.34
C GLU A 287 -4.80 14.88 -2.22
N HIS A 288 -5.12 13.76 -1.56
CA HIS A 288 -6.09 13.71 -0.46
C HIS A 288 -5.72 14.66 0.68
N PHE A 289 -4.47 14.66 1.10
CA PHE A 289 -3.96 15.55 2.14
C PHE A 289 -3.47 16.89 1.62
N ALA A 290 -3.50 17.14 0.31
CA ALA A 290 -2.85 18.29 -0.31
C ALA A 290 -1.41 18.50 0.19
N GLY A 291 -0.67 17.40 0.42
CA GLY A 291 0.68 17.34 0.96
C GLY A 291 0.78 17.55 2.48
N ALA A 292 -0.30 17.91 3.17
CA ALA A 292 -0.32 18.08 4.62
C ALA A 292 -0.59 16.74 5.32
N PHE A 293 0.34 15.79 5.17
CA PHE A 293 0.20 14.45 5.74
C PHE A 293 -0.06 14.47 7.24
N PRO A 294 -0.81 13.49 7.79
CA PRO A 294 -0.90 13.25 9.22
C PRO A 294 0.49 13.08 9.84
N LEU A 295 0.61 13.36 11.12
CA LEU A 295 1.89 13.34 11.83
C LEU A 295 2.67 12.04 11.61
N TRP A 296 2.00 10.89 11.74
CA TRP A 296 2.65 9.58 11.61
C TRP A 296 3.19 9.28 10.20
N LEU A 297 2.61 9.89 9.15
CA LEU A 297 3.04 9.76 7.75
C LEU A 297 4.06 10.83 7.33
N SER A 298 4.11 11.97 8.01
CA SER A 298 4.96 13.10 7.60
C SER A 298 6.43 12.70 7.57
N PRO A 299 7.15 12.88 6.45
CA PRO A 299 8.58 12.57 6.36
C PRO A 299 9.41 13.33 7.40
N VAL A 300 9.07 14.60 7.61
CA VAL A 300 9.58 15.44 8.69
C VAL A 300 8.42 15.75 9.61
N GLN A 301 8.52 15.35 10.87
CA GLN A 301 7.45 15.53 11.86
C GLN A 301 7.62 16.80 12.67
N VAL A 302 8.88 17.13 12.93
CA VAL A 302 9.28 18.31 13.72
C VAL A 302 10.40 19.06 12.99
N LYS A 303 10.25 20.38 12.86
CA LYS A 303 11.29 21.28 12.36
C LYS A 303 11.72 22.21 13.49
N ILE A 304 12.99 22.21 13.83
CA ILE A 304 13.56 23.08 14.88
C ILE A 304 14.20 24.30 14.22
N LEU A 305 13.84 25.48 14.70
CA LEU A 305 14.33 26.78 14.22
C LEU A 305 14.94 27.57 15.40
N PRO A 306 16.25 27.47 15.65
CA PRO A 306 16.91 28.41 16.61
C PRO A 306 16.79 29.83 16.09
N ILE A 307 16.40 30.78 16.96
CA ILE A 307 16.22 32.20 16.58
C ILE A 307 17.52 32.79 16.05
N SER A 308 18.65 32.38 16.64
CA SER A 308 20.00 32.76 16.21
C SER A 308 21.00 31.65 16.54
N GLU A 309 22.21 31.73 15.99
CA GLU A 309 23.32 30.81 16.26
C GLU A 309 23.65 30.67 17.77
N LYS A 310 23.40 31.71 18.56
CA LYS A 310 23.58 31.71 20.04
C LYS A 310 22.80 30.54 20.70
N PHE A 311 21.71 30.08 20.10
CA PHE A 311 20.83 29.03 20.65
C PHE A 311 21.02 27.67 19.97
N ALA A 312 22.03 27.53 19.11
CA ALA A 312 22.28 26.32 18.34
C ALA A 312 22.54 25.08 19.23
N ASP A 313 23.33 25.26 20.30
CA ASP A 313 23.67 24.16 21.23
C ASP A 313 22.40 23.60 21.93
N TYR A 314 21.49 24.47 22.35
CA TYR A 314 20.24 24.07 22.95
C TYR A 314 19.32 23.40 21.91
N ALA A 315 19.24 23.97 20.72
CA ALA A 315 18.48 23.40 19.61
C ALA A 315 18.97 21.98 19.24
N GLU A 316 20.30 21.79 19.22
CA GLU A 316 20.88 20.48 18.95
C GLU A 316 20.57 19.45 20.06
N LYS A 317 20.61 19.87 21.34
CA LYS A 317 20.17 19.04 22.46
C LYS A 317 18.70 18.61 22.30
N VAL A 318 17.82 19.57 22.00
CA VAL A 318 16.39 19.30 21.77
C VAL A 318 16.21 18.35 20.57
N ARG A 319 16.95 18.58 19.47
CA ARG A 319 16.92 17.70 18.29
C ARG A 319 17.33 16.27 18.64
N ALA A 320 18.41 16.10 19.40
CA ALA A 320 18.90 14.80 19.80
C ALA A 320 17.87 14.04 20.65
N GLU A 321 17.28 14.68 21.67
CA GLU A 321 16.27 14.06 22.53
C GLU A 321 15.00 13.63 21.75
N ILE A 322 14.55 14.48 20.81
CA ILE A 322 13.40 14.17 19.92
C ILE A 322 13.74 12.99 18.98
N SER A 323 14.95 13.02 18.38
CA SER A 323 15.42 11.96 17.49
C SER A 323 15.59 10.63 18.22
N ASP A 324 16.16 10.63 19.43
CA ASP A 324 16.37 9.43 20.25
C ASP A 324 15.04 8.79 20.68
N ALA A 325 13.98 9.59 20.79
CA ALA A 325 12.62 9.12 21.00
C ALA A 325 11.97 8.49 19.75
N GLY A 326 12.66 8.50 18.59
CA GLY A 326 12.15 7.93 17.34
C GLY A 326 11.27 8.87 16.52
N ILE A 327 11.21 10.16 16.85
CA ILE A 327 10.47 11.19 16.11
C ILE A 327 11.37 11.76 15.01
N ARG A 328 10.86 11.87 13.79
CA ARG A 328 11.58 12.41 12.63
C ARG A 328 11.70 13.91 12.73
N VAL A 329 12.90 14.40 13.02
CA VAL A 329 13.18 15.82 13.31
C VAL A 329 14.31 16.34 12.43
N GLU A 330 14.14 17.53 11.91
CA GLU A 330 15.17 18.32 11.24
C GLU A 330 15.40 19.65 11.96
N MET A 331 16.61 20.17 11.86
CA MET A 331 16.95 21.52 12.32
C MET A 331 17.31 22.38 11.11
N ASP A 332 16.78 23.58 11.04
CA ASP A 332 17.18 24.59 10.08
C ASP A 332 17.97 25.69 10.80
N ASP A 333 19.28 25.64 10.64
CA ASP A 333 20.28 26.61 11.14
C ASP A 333 20.83 27.53 10.02
N SER A 334 20.15 27.55 8.88
CA SER A 334 20.55 28.38 7.74
C SER A 334 20.65 29.85 8.10
N ASN A 335 21.54 30.55 7.41
CA ASN A 335 21.80 31.99 7.64
C ASN A 335 20.69 32.88 7.00
N GLU A 336 19.43 32.45 7.17
CA GLU A 336 18.24 33.17 6.71
C GLU A 336 17.46 33.75 7.89
N SER A 337 16.64 34.76 7.63
CA SER A 337 15.80 35.32 8.69
C SER A 337 14.82 34.28 9.25
N LEU A 338 14.54 34.34 10.56
CA LEU A 338 13.59 33.45 11.22
C LEU A 338 12.24 33.43 10.51
N GLY A 339 11.71 34.58 10.10
CA GLY A 339 10.45 34.66 9.36
C GLY A 339 10.47 33.90 8.02
N LYS A 340 11.61 33.93 7.31
CA LYS A 340 11.76 33.16 6.06
C LYS A 340 11.81 31.66 6.36
N ARG A 341 12.56 31.22 7.37
CA ARG A 341 12.63 29.79 7.77
C ARG A 341 11.29 29.24 8.24
N ILE A 342 10.53 30.01 9.04
CA ILE A 342 9.16 29.65 9.43
C ILE A 342 8.26 29.51 8.18
N ARG A 343 8.34 30.47 7.25
CA ARG A 343 7.55 30.41 6.01
C ARG A 343 7.88 29.17 5.19
N VAL A 344 9.16 28.81 5.04
CA VAL A 344 9.60 27.61 4.32
C VAL A 344 9.04 26.36 5.00
N ALA A 345 9.20 26.21 6.32
CA ALA A 345 8.67 25.08 7.07
C ALA A 345 7.13 24.95 6.93
N LYS A 346 6.40 26.07 6.91
CA LYS A 346 4.94 26.09 6.63
C LYS A 346 4.61 25.68 5.20
N MET A 347 5.42 26.07 4.22
CA MET A 347 5.26 25.65 2.83
C MET A 347 5.53 24.14 2.65
N GLU A 348 6.50 23.61 3.38
CA GLU A 348 6.79 22.15 3.46
C GLU A 348 5.70 21.36 4.20
N LYS A 349 4.68 22.01 4.74
CA LYS A 349 3.56 21.39 5.48
C LYS A 349 4.00 20.62 6.72
N ILE A 350 5.10 21.06 7.37
CA ILE A 350 5.63 20.44 8.58
C ILE A 350 4.56 20.45 9.70
N PRO A 351 4.30 19.33 10.38
CA PRO A 351 3.31 19.24 11.46
C PRO A 351 3.62 20.14 12.66
N PHE A 352 4.86 20.09 13.15
CA PHE A 352 5.33 20.87 14.30
C PHE A 352 6.57 21.69 13.96
N ILE A 353 6.53 22.98 14.26
CA ILE A 353 7.67 23.87 14.14
C ILE A 353 8.03 24.34 15.56
N LEU A 354 9.26 24.08 16.00
CA LEU A 354 9.77 24.52 17.28
C LEU A 354 10.66 25.75 17.08
N VAL A 355 10.25 26.88 17.66
CA VAL A 355 11.05 28.11 17.67
C VAL A 355 11.73 28.22 19.01
N LEU A 356 13.08 28.25 19.00
CA LEU A 356 13.89 28.22 20.20
C LEU A 356 14.71 29.49 20.33
N GLY A 357 14.48 30.21 21.41
CA GLY A 357 15.19 31.45 21.76
C GLY A 357 15.62 31.49 23.23
N GLU A 358 15.92 32.65 23.74
CA GLU A 358 16.44 32.85 25.09
C GLU A 358 15.50 32.33 26.18
N LYS A 359 14.19 32.55 26.01
CA LYS A 359 13.17 32.10 26.97
C LYS A 359 13.13 30.59 27.08
N GLU A 360 13.20 29.89 25.93
CA GLU A 360 13.19 28.43 25.88
C GLU A 360 14.44 27.84 26.51
N VAL A 361 15.60 28.44 26.26
CA VAL A 361 16.89 28.05 26.86
C VAL A 361 16.88 28.20 28.38
N GLU A 362 16.44 29.36 28.88
CA GLU A 362 16.40 29.66 30.33
C GLU A 362 15.40 28.77 31.07
N ALA A 363 14.24 28.48 30.46
CA ALA A 363 13.18 27.70 31.08
C ALA A 363 13.31 26.20 30.83
N GLY A 364 14.18 25.77 29.93
CA GLY A 364 14.29 24.36 29.49
C GLY A 364 13.04 23.87 28.77
N THR A 365 12.37 24.75 28.02
CA THR A 365 11.09 24.48 27.33
C THR A 365 11.22 24.54 25.81
N VAL A 366 10.14 24.22 25.11
CA VAL A 366 10.02 24.40 23.66
C VAL A 366 8.72 25.14 23.33
N THR A 367 8.78 26.10 22.41
CA THR A 367 7.59 26.75 21.87
C THR A 367 7.23 26.10 20.55
N VAL A 368 6.09 25.46 20.50
CA VAL A 368 5.59 24.59 19.41
C VAL A 368 4.53 25.32 18.62
N GLU A 369 4.77 25.59 17.34
CA GLU A 369 3.74 25.97 16.38
C GLU A 369 3.21 24.69 15.71
N MET A 370 1.93 24.38 15.95
CA MET A 370 1.25 23.25 15.34
C MET A 370 0.60 23.69 14.03
N ARG A 371 0.75 22.91 12.98
CA ARG A 371 0.07 23.14 11.69
C ARG A 371 -1.45 23.26 11.89
N GLY A 372 -2.03 24.32 11.31
CA GLY A 372 -3.47 24.59 11.42
C GLY A 372 -3.87 25.38 12.68
N LYS A 373 -2.94 25.68 13.59
CA LYS A 373 -3.18 26.59 14.73
C LYS A 373 -2.50 27.93 14.53
N ASP A 374 -3.15 28.99 15.01
CA ASP A 374 -2.64 30.37 14.81
C ASP A 374 -1.56 30.78 15.82
N LYS A 375 -1.50 30.11 16.97
CA LYS A 375 -0.59 30.47 18.06
C LYS A 375 0.24 29.28 18.48
N GLY A 376 1.54 29.54 18.76
CA GLY A 376 2.43 28.61 19.40
C GLY A 376 2.10 28.41 20.89
N GLU A 377 2.35 27.22 21.39
CA GLU A 377 2.18 26.84 22.78
C GLU A 377 3.53 26.41 23.37
N THR A 378 3.82 26.79 24.61
CA THR A 378 5.06 26.42 25.29
C THR A 378 4.85 25.15 26.11
N HIS A 379 5.75 24.19 25.95
CA HIS A 379 5.72 22.90 26.61
C HIS A 379 7.06 22.54 27.24
N GLN A 380 7.04 21.72 28.30
CA GLN A 380 8.23 20.97 28.68
C GLN A 380 8.59 19.99 27.57
N LEU A 381 9.88 19.84 27.26
CA LEU A 381 10.32 19.00 26.14
C LEU A 381 9.79 17.54 26.25
N GLN A 382 9.85 16.95 27.44
CA GLN A 382 9.40 15.59 27.67
C GLN A 382 7.88 15.41 27.50
N ASP A 383 7.09 16.41 27.86
CA ASP A 383 5.64 16.41 27.66
C ASP A 383 5.29 16.51 26.15
N PHE A 384 6.01 17.35 25.41
CA PHE A 384 5.87 17.43 23.96
C PHE A 384 6.23 16.10 23.27
N ILE A 385 7.35 15.46 23.64
CA ILE A 385 7.76 14.16 23.10
C ILE A 385 6.68 13.12 23.38
N LYS A 386 6.19 13.03 24.62
CA LYS A 386 5.14 12.08 25.00
C LYS A 386 3.84 12.28 24.24
N TYR A 387 3.42 13.53 24.10
CA TYR A 387 2.24 13.89 23.31
C TYR A 387 2.40 13.47 21.83
N THR A 388 3.55 13.82 21.24
CA THR A 388 3.86 13.52 19.83
C THR A 388 3.87 12.00 19.57
N LEU A 389 4.51 11.20 20.43
CA LEU A 389 4.52 9.75 20.33
C LEU A 389 3.12 9.14 20.44
N SER A 390 2.27 9.65 21.36
CA SER A 390 0.89 9.20 21.48
C SER A 390 0.07 9.44 20.22
N ASP A 391 0.26 10.59 19.57
CA ASP A 391 -0.42 10.91 18.31
C ASP A 391 0.08 10.06 17.14
N ILE A 392 1.37 9.77 17.09
CA ILE A 392 1.97 8.85 16.10
C ILE A 392 1.40 7.44 16.28
N GLU A 393 1.38 6.93 17.51
CA GLU A 393 0.88 5.58 17.82
C GLU A 393 -0.59 5.42 17.45
N LYS A 394 -1.42 6.41 17.79
CA LYS A 394 -2.85 6.43 17.48
C LYS A 394 -3.15 6.70 16.00
N LYS A 395 -2.16 7.04 15.20
CA LYS A 395 -2.32 7.49 13.81
C LYS A 395 -3.35 8.62 13.69
N ALA A 396 -3.26 9.59 14.61
CA ALA A 396 -4.19 10.72 14.67
C ALA A 396 -4.25 11.49 13.33
N ILE A 397 -5.48 11.77 12.89
CA ILE A 397 -5.80 12.58 11.70
C ILE A 397 -6.34 13.91 12.21
N TRP A 398 -5.66 15.03 11.91
CA TRP A 398 -6.02 16.39 12.33
C TRP A 398 -5.59 17.46 11.32
#